data_acffabd44f571e81a192dafad4effe8d
#
_entry.id   acffabd44f571e81a192dafad4effe8d
#
_cell.length_a   1.000
_cell.length_b   1.000
_cell.length_c   1.000
_cell.angle_alpha   90.00
_cell.angle_beta   90.00
_cell.angle_gamma   90.00
#
_symmetry.space_group_name_H-M   'P 1'
#
loop_
_entity.id
_entity.type
_entity.pdbx_description
1 polymer ?
#
loop_
_entity_poly.entity_id
_entity_poly.type
_entity_poly.pdbx_seq_one_letter_code
_entity_poly.pdbx_strand_id
1 'polypeptide(L)'
;FHMNSVVRQMWEQNTDVVMVDTGNSYEGLCEYVGGKYISYTEEHPITMNPFRIKREELNVEKTGFLKNLIMLIWKGTQGTVTKTEERLIEQVITEYYDVYFNGFNGFTPPQREDLRKGLLIDDRNKNVNSRETENERMARIEAQIDEIESRRKQLPVTELSFNSFYEFSVQRIPDICQENQIQGIDISTYRYMMKDFYRGGNHDK
;
A
#
# COMPACT_ATOMS: atom_id res chain seq x y z
N PHE A 1 -38.82 -14.07 4.90
CA PHE A 1 -39.82 -13.68 3.90
C PHE A 1 -39.91 -12.16 3.69
N HIS A 2 -40.00 -11.34 4.75
CA HIS A 2 -40.22 -9.90 4.59
C HIS A 2 -39.06 -9.18 3.87
N MET A 3 -37.78 -9.48 4.23
CA MET A 3 -36.63 -8.86 3.60
C MET A 3 -36.49 -9.22 2.12
N ASN A 4 -36.80 -10.45 1.73
CA ASN A 4 -36.78 -10.83 0.30
C ASN A 4 -37.75 -9.98 -0.53
N SER A 5 -38.93 -9.65 0.03
CA SER A 5 -39.89 -8.77 -0.63
C SER A 5 -39.36 -7.33 -0.76
N VAL A 6 -38.72 -6.83 0.27
CA VAL A 6 -38.12 -5.47 0.25
C VAL A 6 -36.97 -5.38 -0.78
N VAL A 7 -36.08 -6.37 -0.78
CA VAL A 7 -34.95 -6.43 -1.72
C VAL A 7 -35.45 -6.51 -3.17
N ARG A 8 -36.47 -7.36 -3.42
CA ARG A 8 -37.09 -7.48 -4.73
C ARG A 8 -37.70 -6.15 -5.19
N GLN A 9 -38.42 -5.45 -4.30
CA GLN A 9 -39.02 -4.15 -4.64
C GLN A 9 -37.96 -3.09 -4.95
N MET A 10 -36.84 -3.07 -4.23
CA MET A 10 -35.75 -2.18 -4.53
C MET A 10 -35.14 -2.46 -5.90
N TRP A 11 -34.89 -3.74 -6.20
CA TRP A 11 -34.36 -4.15 -7.50
C TRP A 11 -35.32 -3.79 -8.65
N GLU A 12 -36.65 -4.02 -8.48
CA GLU A 12 -37.68 -3.65 -9.45
C GLU A 12 -37.73 -2.13 -9.71
N GLN A 13 -37.20 -1.31 -8.79
CA GLN A 13 -37.03 0.14 -8.93
C GLN A 13 -35.67 0.55 -9.51
N ASN A 14 -34.92 -0.37 -10.11
CA ASN A 14 -33.55 -0.16 -10.63
C ASN A 14 -32.54 0.29 -9.57
N THR A 15 -32.68 -0.17 -8.33
CA THR A 15 -31.70 0.07 -7.28
C THR A 15 -30.66 -1.05 -7.30
N ASP A 16 -29.37 -0.68 -7.29
CA ASP A 16 -28.28 -1.64 -7.07
C ASP A 16 -28.34 -2.15 -5.64
N VAL A 17 -28.39 -3.47 -5.46
CA VAL A 17 -28.49 -4.12 -4.16
C VAL A 17 -27.27 -4.98 -3.91
N VAL A 18 -26.55 -4.70 -2.82
CA VAL A 18 -25.45 -5.53 -2.32
C VAL A 18 -25.83 -6.07 -0.95
N MET A 19 -25.72 -7.38 -0.77
CA MET A 19 -26.07 -8.04 0.49
C MET A 19 -24.93 -8.92 0.99
N VAL A 20 -24.77 -8.94 2.32
CA VAL A 20 -23.95 -9.93 3.02
C VAL A 20 -24.89 -10.88 3.74
N ASP A 21 -24.85 -12.15 3.35
CA ASP A 21 -25.74 -13.21 3.84
C ASP A 21 -24.91 -14.27 4.58
N THR A 22 -25.21 -14.49 5.84
CA THR A 22 -24.53 -15.49 6.68
C THR A 22 -25.27 -16.82 6.74
N GLY A 23 -26.45 -16.92 6.12
CA GLY A 23 -27.34 -18.09 6.24
C GLY A 23 -27.83 -18.66 4.90
N ASN A 24 -27.25 -18.24 3.77
CA ASN A 24 -27.61 -18.65 2.42
C ASN A 24 -29.13 -18.45 2.08
N SER A 25 -29.76 -17.47 2.74
CA SER A 25 -31.22 -17.25 2.61
C SER A 25 -31.58 -16.50 1.34
N TYR A 26 -30.61 -15.88 0.66
CA TYR A 26 -30.85 -15.00 -0.49
C TYR A 26 -30.33 -15.57 -1.82
N GLU A 27 -29.74 -16.78 -1.82
CA GLU A 27 -29.21 -17.41 -3.03
C GLU A 27 -30.27 -17.51 -4.14
N GLY A 28 -31.44 -18.08 -3.82
CA GLY A 28 -32.52 -18.19 -4.79
C GLY A 28 -33.08 -16.85 -5.27
N LEU A 29 -33.08 -15.80 -4.43
CA LEU A 29 -33.47 -14.46 -4.88
C LEU A 29 -32.41 -13.86 -5.80
N CYS A 30 -31.12 -14.05 -5.47
CA CYS A 30 -30.01 -13.58 -6.31
C CYS A 30 -30.06 -14.22 -7.70
N GLU A 31 -30.31 -15.53 -7.78
CA GLU A 31 -30.46 -16.24 -9.06
C GLU A 31 -31.70 -15.74 -9.84
N TYR A 32 -32.81 -15.54 -9.14
CA TYR A 32 -34.07 -15.08 -9.78
C TYR A 32 -33.90 -13.70 -10.44
N VAL A 33 -33.14 -12.79 -9.81
CA VAL A 33 -32.89 -11.45 -10.36
C VAL A 33 -31.68 -11.39 -11.31
N GLY A 34 -31.03 -12.52 -11.59
CA GLY A 34 -29.82 -12.59 -12.42
C GLY A 34 -28.60 -11.94 -11.77
N GLY A 35 -28.57 -11.88 -10.44
CA GLY A 35 -27.47 -11.33 -9.66
C GLY A 35 -26.26 -12.26 -9.59
N LYS A 36 -25.16 -11.76 -9.05
CA LYS A 36 -23.96 -12.55 -8.80
C LYS A 36 -23.91 -12.97 -7.34
N TYR A 37 -24.06 -14.27 -7.09
CA TYR A 37 -23.90 -14.87 -5.78
C TYR A 37 -22.46 -15.32 -5.59
N ILE A 38 -21.83 -14.92 -4.48
CA ILE A 38 -20.46 -15.28 -4.14
C ILE A 38 -20.51 -15.93 -2.76
N SER A 39 -20.22 -17.22 -2.69
CA SER A 39 -20.15 -17.96 -1.43
C SER A 39 -18.69 -18.08 -0.95
N TYR A 40 -18.51 -17.97 0.35
CA TYR A 40 -17.24 -18.25 1.03
C TYR A 40 -17.35 -19.56 1.80
N THR A 41 -16.43 -20.48 1.54
CA THR A 41 -16.22 -21.67 2.36
C THR A 41 -14.72 -21.84 2.62
N GLU A 42 -14.36 -22.59 3.65
CA GLU A 42 -12.94 -22.88 3.93
C GLU A 42 -12.28 -23.65 2.76
N GLU A 43 -13.07 -24.47 2.04
CA GLU A 43 -12.59 -25.22 0.86
C GLU A 43 -12.52 -24.34 -0.40
N HIS A 44 -13.38 -23.31 -0.48
CA HIS A 44 -13.45 -22.38 -1.59
C HIS A 44 -13.40 -20.94 -1.08
N PRO A 45 -12.22 -20.45 -0.66
CA PRO A 45 -12.07 -19.08 -0.20
C PRO A 45 -12.27 -18.08 -1.36
N ILE A 46 -12.87 -16.94 -1.07
CA ILE A 46 -12.93 -15.85 -2.03
C ILE A 46 -11.54 -15.27 -2.18
N THR A 47 -10.93 -15.50 -3.34
CA THR A 47 -9.63 -14.92 -3.68
C THR A 47 -9.85 -13.64 -4.48
N MET A 48 -9.58 -12.51 -3.85
CA MET A 48 -9.57 -11.20 -4.52
C MET A 48 -8.21 -10.56 -4.36
N ASN A 49 -7.61 -10.14 -5.48
CA ASN A 49 -6.41 -9.33 -5.43
C ASN A 49 -6.83 -7.83 -5.48
N PRO A 50 -6.84 -7.13 -4.33
CA PRO A 50 -7.27 -5.73 -4.27
C PRO A 50 -6.29 -4.77 -4.95
N PHE A 51 -5.05 -5.20 -5.19
CA PHE A 51 -4.02 -4.40 -5.86
C PHE A 51 -4.17 -4.39 -7.39
N ARG A 52 -4.87 -5.39 -7.96
CA ARG A 52 -5.03 -5.52 -9.40
C ARG A 52 -6.11 -4.56 -9.91
N ILE A 53 -5.68 -3.35 -10.25
CA ILE A 53 -6.55 -2.30 -10.80
C ILE A 53 -6.00 -1.79 -12.13
N LYS A 54 -6.87 -1.23 -12.96
CA LYS A 54 -6.47 -0.52 -14.18
C LYS A 54 -6.07 0.92 -13.85
N ARG A 55 -5.34 1.57 -14.76
CA ARG A 55 -4.93 2.96 -14.58
C ARG A 55 -6.12 3.91 -14.35
N GLU A 56 -7.20 3.71 -15.07
CA GLU A 56 -8.42 4.53 -15.00
C GLU A 56 -9.18 4.33 -13.68
N GLU A 57 -8.95 3.21 -13.00
CA GLU A 57 -9.57 2.86 -11.72
C GLU A 57 -8.77 3.39 -10.52
N LEU A 58 -7.54 3.85 -10.76
CA LEU A 58 -6.71 4.45 -9.71
C LEU A 58 -7.24 5.84 -9.36
N ASN A 59 -8.06 5.90 -8.34
CA ASN A 59 -8.69 7.11 -7.83
C ASN A 59 -8.54 7.21 -6.31
N VAL A 60 -9.04 8.30 -5.72
CA VAL A 60 -8.96 8.56 -4.28
C VAL A 60 -9.63 7.46 -3.45
N GLU A 61 -10.74 6.90 -3.93
CA GLU A 61 -11.46 5.83 -3.23
C GLU A 61 -10.65 4.53 -3.18
N LYS A 62 -10.06 4.12 -4.31
CA LYS A 62 -9.21 2.93 -4.38
C LYS A 62 -7.94 3.08 -3.55
N THR A 63 -7.27 4.22 -3.63
CA THR A 63 -6.11 4.53 -2.79
C THR A 63 -6.49 4.52 -1.31
N GLY A 64 -7.62 5.13 -0.96
CA GLY A 64 -8.15 5.13 0.41
C GLY A 64 -8.48 3.72 0.93
N PHE A 65 -9.10 2.89 0.09
CA PHE A 65 -9.38 1.49 0.42
C PHE A 65 -8.10 0.71 0.69
N LEU A 66 -7.12 0.77 -0.21
CA LEU A 66 -5.84 0.08 -0.04
C LEU A 66 -5.07 0.59 1.19
N LYS A 67 -5.05 1.90 1.43
CA LYS A 67 -4.47 2.48 2.64
C LYS A 67 -5.10 1.88 3.90
N ASN A 68 -6.42 1.86 3.97
CA ASN A 68 -7.13 1.30 5.12
C ASN A 68 -6.85 -0.20 5.30
N LEU A 69 -6.79 -0.97 4.22
CA LEU A 69 -6.42 -2.38 4.24
C LEU A 69 -5.01 -2.59 4.80
N ILE A 70 -4.04 -1.85 4.31
CA ILE A 70 -2.65 -1.94 4.79
C ILE A 70 -2.55 -1.52 6.27
N MET A 71 -3.25 -0.45 6.66
CA MET A 71 -3.29 -0.01 8.05
C MET A 71 -3.91 -1.06 8.97
N LEU A 72 -4.98 -1.71 8.53
CA LEU A 72 -5.63 -2.78 9.28
C LEU A 72 -4.68 -3.99 9.48
N ILE A 73 -3.95 -4.37 8.45
CA ILE A 73 -2.95 -5.45 8.54
C ILE A 73 -1.82 -5.04 9.50
N TRP A 74 -1.28 -3.82 9.34
CA TRP A 74 -0.16 -3.35 10.14
C TRP A 74 -0.49 -3.14 11.60
N LYS A 75 -1.60 -2.46 11.91
CA LYS A 75 -1.97 -2.00 13.26
C LYS A 75 -3.03 -2.88 13.93
N GLY A 76 -3.72 -3.72 13.16
CA GLY A 76 -4.90 -4.47 13.66
C GLY A 76 -6.10 -3.55 13.91
N THR A 77 -7.18 -4.15 14.41
CA THR A 77 -8.45 -3.43 14.69
C THR A 77 -8.39 -2.49 15.89
N GLN A 78 -7.43 -2.68 16.79
CA GLN A 78 -7.29 -1.92 18.04
C GLN A 78 -6.09 -0.96 18.03
N GLY A 79 -5.28 -0.99 16.99
CA GLY A 79 -4.07 -0.18 16.88
C GLY A 79 -4.39 1.29 16.60
N THR A 80 -3.62 2.19 17.20
CA THR A 80 -3.71 3.62 16.94
C THR A 80 -2.92 3.95 15.67
N VAL A 81 -3.56 4.61 14.74
CA VAL A 81 -2.97 5.09 13.49
C VAL A 81 -2.75 6.59 13.58
N THR A 82 -1.55 7.03 13.26
CA THR A 82 -1.22 8.46 13.18
C THR A 82 -1.43 9.01 11.77
N LYS A 83 -1.71 10.31 11.64
CA LYS A 83 -1.83 10.95 10.32
C LYS A 83 -0.54 10.87 9.50
N THR A 84 0.61 10.81 10.16
CA THR A 84 1.91 10.65 9.50
C THR A 84 2.02 9.26 8.86
N GLU A 85 1.60 8.21 9.56
CA GLU A 85 1.58 6.86 9.03
C GLU A 85 0.59 6.71 7.87
N GLU A 86 -0.61 7.29 8.00
CA GLU A 86 -1.60 7.31 6.90
C GLU A 86 -1.03 7.94 5.63
N ARG A 87 -0.41 9.12 5.76
CA ARG A 87 0.18 9.84 4.65
C ARG A 87 1.37 9.09 4.04
N LEU A 88 2.19 8.45 4.88
CA LEU A 88 3.32 7.63 4.45
C LEU A 88 2.84 6.47 3.56
N ILE A 89 1.84 5.72 4.02
CA ILE A 89 1.30 4.57 3.25
C ILE A 89 0.60 5.05 1.97
N GLU A 90 -0.12 6.17 2.03
CA GLU A 90 -0.75 6.77 0.84
C GLU A 90 0.29 7.16 -0.22
N GLN A 91 1.42 7.74 0.21
CA GLN A 91 2.54 8.05 -0.69
C GLN A 91 3.16 6.78 -1.28
N VAL A 92 3.40 5.75 -0.46
CA VAL A 92 3.93 4.46 -0.93
C VAL A 92 3.02 3.81 -1.97
N ILE A 93 1.70 3.81 -1.74
CA ILE A 93 0.71 3.27 -2.69
C ILE A 93 0.78 4.06 -4.00
N THR A 94 0.80 5.38 -3.93
CA THR A 94 0.85 6.24 -5.12
C THR A 94 2.12 5.98 -5.94
N GLU A 95 3.28 5.91 -5.28
CA GLU A 95 4.55 5.63 -5.94
C GLU A 95 4.63 4.19 -6.50
N TYR A 96 4.03 3.20 -5.82
CA TYR A 96 3.94 1.83 -6.29
C TYR A 96 3.22 1.72 -7.63
N TYR A 97 2.05 2.37 -7.76
CA TYR A 97 1.32 2.39 -9.01
C TYR A 97 2.00 3.26 -10.08
N ASP A 98 2.64 4.35 -9.68
CA ASP A 98 3.39 5.17 -10.62
C ASP A 98 4.54 4.38 -11.25
N VAL A 99 5.30 3.63 -10.44
CA VAL A 99 6.36 2.75 -10.94
C VAL A 99 5.80 1.66 -11.86
N TYR A 100 4.66 1.06 -11.51
CA TYR A 100 4.04 0.03 -12.35
C TYR A 100 3.58 0.56 -13.70
N PHE A 101 2.90 1.71 -13.73
CA PHE A 101 2.30 2.25 -14.96
C PHE A 101 3.27 3.08 -15.82
N ASN A 102 4.24 3.73 -15.20
CA ASN A 102 5.14 4.68 -15.88
C ASN A 102 6.62 4.22 -15.87
N GLY A 103 6.97 3.28 -15.01
CA GLY A 103 8.34 2.91 -14.74
C GLY A 103 9.08 3.95 -13.88
N PHE A 104 10.21 3.56 -13.30
CA PHE A 104 11.07 4.49 -12.58
C PHE A 104 12.23 4.94 -13.49
N ASN A 105 12.22 6.20 -13.93
CA ASN A 105 13.22 6.78 -14.85
C ASN A 105 14.31 7.62 -14.14
N GLY A 106 14.41 7.49 -12.81
CA GLY A 106 15.30 8.28 -11.97
C GLY A 106 14.57 9.39 -11.23
N PHE A 107 15.28 10.01 -10.27
CA PHE A 107 14.75 11.14 -9.52
C PHE A 107 14.75 12.41 -10.37
N THR A 108 13.67 13.16 -10.29
CA THR A 108 13.63 14.52 -10.82
C THR A 108 14.53 15.44 -10.00
N PRO A 109 15.01 16.58 -10.56
CA PRO A 109 15.84 17.53 -9.82
C PRO A 109 15.25 17.97 -8.46
N PRO A 110 13.94 18.28 -8.33
CA PRO A 110 13.36 18.58 -7.02
C PRO A 110 13.42 17.41 -6.03
N GLN A 111 13.15 16.18 -6.49
CA GLN A 111 13.23 14.98 -5.63
C GLN A 111 14.65 14.72 -5.15
N ARG A 112 15.68 14.90 -6.01
CA ARG A 112 17.09 14.79 -5.61
C ARG A 112 17.45 15.84 -4.57
N GLU A 113 16.96 17.07 -4.71
CA GLU A 113 17.20 18.16 -3.78
C GLU A 113 16.55 17.89 -2.41
N ASP A 114 15.32 17.38 -2.38
CA ASP A 114 14.64 17.05 -1.13
C ASP A 114 15.33 15.88 -0.41
N LEU A 115 15.74 14.85 -1.16
CA LEU A 115 16.53 13.74 -0.61
C LEU A 115 17.87 14.23 -0.06
N ARG A 116 18.58 15.13 -0.77
CA ARG A 116 19.83 15.73 -0.32
C ARG A 116 19.65 16.49 1.01
N LYS A 117 18.60 17.29 1.14
CA LYS A 117 18.29 18.01 2.38
C LYS A 117 18.04 17.05 3.53
N GLY A 118 17.24 15.99 3.31
CA GLY A 118 16.97 14.96 4.30
C GLY A 118 18.25 14.27 4.78
N LEU A 119 19.12 13.84 3.85
CA LEU A 119 20.38 13.19 4.16
C LEU A 119 21.36 14.11 4.90
N LEU A 120 21.43 15.41 4.54
CA LEU A 120 22.27 16.39 5.23
C LEU A 120 21.85 16.60 6.68
N ILE A 121 20.55 16.61 6.97
CA ILE A 121 20.06 16.76 8.34
C ILE A 121 20.35 15.51 9.16
N ASP A 122 20.12 14.34 8.60
CA ASP A 122 20.44 13.05 9.24
C ASP A 122 21.94 12.94 9.56
N ASP A 123 22.77 13.36 8.64
CA ASP A 123 24.22 13.38 8.80
C ASP A 123 24.68 14.33 9.92
N ARG A 124 24.11 15.53 10.00
CA ARG A 124 24.41 16.48 11.08
C ARG A 124 24.04 15.91 12.45
N ASN A 125 22.94 15.17 12.54
CA ASN A 125 22.50 14.56 13.79
C ASN A 125 23.38 13.39 14.23
N LYS A 126 23.98 12.63 13.28
CA LYS A 126 24.79 11.45 13.56
C LYS A 126 26.30 11.75 13.70
N ASN A 127 26.80 12.73 12.96
CA ASN A 127 28.23 12.97 12.78
C ASN A 127 28.70 14.33 13.34
N VAL A 128 28.23 14.72 14.52
CA VAL A 128 28.54 16.02 15.17
C VAL A 128 30.05 16.30 15.32
N ASN A 129 30.91 15.26 15.34
CA ASN A 129 32.35 15.36 15.56
C ASN A 129 33.20 14.92 14.35
N SER A 130 32.65 14.85 13.16
CA SER A 130 33.39 14.44 11.95
C SER A 130 34.40 15.52 11.55
N ARG A 131 35.65 15.10 11.24
CA ARG A 131 36.70 15.96 10.67
C ARG A 131 36.57 16.09 9.13
N GLU A 132 35.49 15.60 8.57
CA GLU A 132 35.20 15.61 7.14
C GLU A 132 34.99 17.05 6.63
N THR A 133 35.57 17.38 5.51
CA THR A 133 35.36 18.67 4.85
C THR A 133 33.93 18.73 4.25
N GLU A 134 33.43 19.93 4.01
CA GLU A 134 32.10 20.11 3.42
C GLU A 134 31.99 19.48 2.02
N ASN A 135 33.09 19.55 1.23
CA ASN A 135 33.13 18.92 -0.10
C ASN A 135 33.08 17.39 -0.03
N GLU A 136 33.82 16.78 0.90
CA GLU A 136 33.80 15.33 1.13
C GLU A 136 32.44 14.87 1.60
N ARG A 137 31.80 15.63 2.50
CA ARG A 137 30.42 15.37 2.94
C ARG A 137 29.42 15.41 1.80
N MET A 138 29.46 16.43 0.96
CA MET A 138 28.60 16.55 -0.19
C MET A 138 28.80 15.43 -1.19
N ALA A 139 30.04 15.05 -1.49
CA ALA A 139 30.34 13.94 -2.38
C ALA A 139 29.78 12.60 -1.84
N ARG A 140 29.89 12.35 -0.54
CA ARG A 140 29.34 11.16 0.10
C ARG A 140 27.81 11.13 0.03
N ILE A 141 27.15 12.27 0.23
CA ILE A 141 25.70 12.39 0.15
C ILE A 141 25.21 12.16 -1.29
N GLU A 142 25.87 12.72 -2.29
CA GLU A 142 25.53 12.45 -3.70
C GLU A 142 25.70 10.97 -4.04
N ALA A 143 26.77 10.32 -3.57
CA ALA A 143 26.94 8.89 -3.76
C ALA A 143 25.82 8.06 -3.11
N GLN A 144 25.33 8.47 -1.94
CA GLN A 144 24.17 7.83 -1.29
C GLN A 144 22.89 8.01 -2.11
N ILE A 145 22.66 9.20 -2.68
CA ILE A 145 21.51 9.46 -3.55
C ILE A 145 21.57 8.57 -4.80
N ASP A 146 22.74 8.46 -5.43
CA ASP A 146 22.93 7.62 -6.60
C ASP A 146 22.73 6.12 -6.27
N GLU A 147 23.16 5.69 -5.09
CA GLU A 147 22.90 4.34 -4.60
C GLU A 147 21.41 4.07 -4.39
N ILE A 148 20.67 5.00 -3.75
CA ILE A 148 19.22 4.90 -3.56
C ILE A 148 18.53 4.84 -4.92
N GLU A 149 18.91 5.71 -5.85
CA GLU A 149 18.35 5.73 -7.22
C GLU A 149 18.61 4.41 -7.95
N SER A 150 19.83 3.88 -7.84
CA SER A 150 20.20 2.59 -8.43
C SER A 150 19.38 1.43 -7.86
N ARG A 151 19.21 1.39 -6.53
CA ARG A 151 18.36 0.39 -5.87
C ARG A 151 16.91 0.46 -6.35
N ARG A 152 16.36 1.67 -6.48
CA ARG A 152 14.97 1.85 -6.98
C ARG A 152 14.80 1.40 -8.43
N LYS A 153 15.81 1.59 -9.30
CA LYS A 153 15.81 1.07 -10.68
C LYS A 153 15.80 -0.46 -10.73
N GLN A 154 16.36 -1.12 -9.72
CA GLN A 154 16.42 -2.58 -9.63
C GLN A 154 15.14 -3.21 -9.07
N LEU A 155 14.16 -2.41 -8.69
CA LEU A 155 12.87 -2.84 -8.13
C LEU A 155 11.71 -2.51 -9.08
N PRO A 156 11.67 -3.14 -10.26
CA PRO A 156 10.53 -2.97 -11.14
C PRO A 156 9.31 -3.63 -10.48
N VAL A 157 8.21 -2.90 -10.42
CA VAL A 157 6.91 -3.49 -10.12
C VAL A 157 6.40 -4.10 -11.43
N THR A 158 6.50 -5.43 -11.54
CA THR A 158 6.12 -6.15 -12.77
C THR A 158 4.71 -6.71 -12.73
N GLU A 159 4.15 -6.86 -11.53
CA GLU A 159 2.79 -7.32 -11.30
C GLU A 159 2.13 -6.54 -10.17
N LEU A 160 0.80 -6.45 -10.20
CA LEU A 160 0.02 -5.83 -9.13
C LEU A 160 -0.48 -6.92 -8.19
N SER A 161 0.19 -7.06 -7.05
CA SER A 161 -0.15 -8.04 -6.01
C SER A 161 0.24 -7.52 -4.62
N PHE A 162 -0.27 -8.16 -3.57
CA PHE A 162 0.18 -7.87 -2.21
C PHE A 162 1.69 -8.12 -2.08
N ASN A 163 2.20 -9.19 -2.69
CA ASN A 163 3.61 -9.56 -2.60
C ASN A 163 4.52 -8.49 -3.19
N SER A 164 4.23 -8.03 -4.41
CA SER A 164 5.01 -6.97 -5.04
C SER A 164 4.88 -5.63 -4.31
N PHE A 165 3.70 -5.32 -3.76
CA PHE A 165 3.51 -4.14 -2.91
C PHE A 165 4.35 -4.23 -1.63
N TYR A 166 4.35 -5.39 -0.95
CA TYR A 166 5.16 -5.60 0.25
C TYR A 166 6.65 -5.40 -0.04
N GLU A 167 7.17 -6.06 -1.08
CA GLU A 167 8.57 -5.93 -1.49
C GLU A 167 8.95 -4.49 -1.80
N PHE A 168 8.10 -3.76 -2.51
CA PHE A 168 8.27 -2.34 -2.80
C PHE A 168 8.24 -1.49 -1.52
N SER A 169 7.22 -1.67 -0.69
CA SER A 169 6.98 -0.85 0.51
C SER A 169 8.09 -0.97 1.55
N VAL A 170 8.58 -2.19 1.78
CA VAL A 170 9.68 -2.46 2.75
C VAL A 170 10.96 -1.71 2.40
N GLN A 171 11.20 -1.49 1.11
CA GLN A 171 12.38 -0.76 0.65
C GLN A 171 12.11 0.75 0.56
N ARG A 172 10.89 1.13 0.17
CA ARG A 172 10.55 2.54 -0.06
C ARG A 172 10.24 3.32 1.22
N ILE A 173 9.63 2.69 2.22
CA ILE A 173 9.29 3.36 3.50
C ILE A 173 10.53 3.99 4.17
N PRO A 174 11.67 3.29 4.35
CA PRO A 174 12.88 3.89 4.90
C PRO A 174 13.34 5.12 4.13
N ASP A 175 13.34 5.06 2.81
CA ASP A 175 13.76 6.16 1.96
C ASP A 175 12.84 7.38 2.13
N ILE A 176 11.51 7.18 2.14
CA ILE A 176 10.54 8.27 2.37
C ILE A 176 10.73 8.89 3.77
N CYS A 177 10.95 8.06 4.78
CA CYS A 177 11.20 8.55 6.14
C CYS A 177 12.46 9.42 6.18
N GLN A 178 13.50 9.04 5.47
CA GLN A 178 14.74 9.80 5.37
C GLN A 178 14.57 11.10 4.57
N GLU A 179 13.90 11.03 3.40
CA GLU A 179 13.61 12.20 2.54
C GLU A 179 12.80 13.28 3.28
N ASN A 180 11.82 12.85 4.09
CA ASN A 180 10.90 13.77 4.77
C ASN A 180 11.20 13.94 6.26
N GLN A 181 12.33 13.40 6.77
CA GLN A 181 12.74 13.46 8.19
C GLN A 181 11.67 12.91 9.15
N ILE A 182 10.93 11.91 8.72
CA ILE A 182 9.88 11.27 9.52
C ILE A 182 10.55 10.35 10.54
N GLN A 183 10.27 10.59 11.82
CA GLN A 183 10.75 9.79 12.94
C GLN A 183 9.60 9.02 13.61
N GLY A 184 9.95 7.99 14.36
CA GLY A 184 8.97 7.22 15.15
C GLY A 184 8.14 6.21 14.35
N ILE A 185 8.47 5.95 13.09
CA ILE A 185 7.84 4.87 12.31
C ILE A 185 8.47 3.53 12.68
N ASP A 186 7.68 2.62 13.21
CA ASP A 186 8.12 1.26 13.54
C ASP A 186 8.07 0.36 12.29
N ILE A 187 9.15 0.44 11.51
CA ILE A 187 9.33 -0.36 10.30
C ILE A 187 9.47 -1.85 10.64
N SER A 188 10.00 -2.18 11.82
CA SER A 188 10.19 -3.57 12.23
C SER A 188 8.84 -4.25 12.46
N THR A 189 7.94 -3.60 13.18
CA THR A 189 6.56 -4.08 13.35
C THR A 189 5.81 -4.13 12.03
N TYR A 190 5.97 -3.12 11.15
CA TYR A 190 5.39 -3.15 9.81
C TYR A 190 5.80 -4.42 9.04
N ARG A 191 7.11 -4.68 8.96
CA ARG A 191 7.64 -5.88 8.28
C ARG A 191 7.11 -7.17 8.89
N TYR A 192 7.08 -7.25 10.20
CA TYR A 192 6.63 -8.43 10.92
C TYR A 192 5.16 -8.73 10.66
N MET A 193 4.28 -7.74 10.78
CA MET A 193 2.84 -7.91 10.58
C MET A 193 2.48 -8.21 9.13
N MET A 194 3.12 -7.53 8.18
CA MET A 194 2.85 -7.73 6.75
C MET A 194 3.35 -9.09 6.25
N LYS A 195 4.37 -9.66 6.91
CA LYS A 195 4.97 -10.94 6.49
C LYS A 195 4.00 -12.12 6.54
N ASP A 196 2.99 -12.08 7.40
CA ASP A 196 1.99 -13.15 7.51
C ASP A 196 1.12 -13.29 6.26
N PHE A 197 1.04 -12.23 5.45
CA PHE A 197 0.32 -12.18 4.17
C PHE A 197 1.24 -12.30 2.95
N TYR A 198 2.56 -12.35 3.17
CA TYR A 198 3.56 -12.53 2.13
C TYR A 198 3.80 -14.03 1.86
N ARG A 199 4.46 -14.37 0.75
CA ARG A 199 4.73 -15.73 0.27
C ARG A 199 5.13 -16.69 1.38
N GLY A 200 4.35 -17.76 1.56
CA GLY A 200 4.54 -18.76 2.61
C GLY A 200 4.13 -18.29 4.01
N GLY A 201 3.50 -17.13 4.15
CA GLY A 201 2.90 -16.69 5.41
C GLY A 201 1.58 -17.41 5.72
N ASN A 202 1.08 -17.26 6.95
CA ASN A 202 -0.13 -17.96 7.41
C ASN A 202 -1.40 -17.61 6.61
N HIS A 203 -1.41 -16.44 5.96
CA HIS A 203 -2.52 -15.90 5.18
C HIS A 203 -2.22 -15.79 3.67
N ASP A 204 -1.12 -16.38 3.19
CA ASP A 204 -0.80 -16.49 1.77
C ASP A 204 -1.62 -17.65 1.16
N LYS A 205 -2.80 -17.33 0.65
CA LYS A 205 -3.73 -18.29 0.02
C LYS A 205 -4.14 -17.83 -1.39
#